data_34abc1247d6a4799d7eb226b8d6588a4
#
_entry.id   34abc1247d6a4799d7eb226b8d6588a4
#
_cell.length_a   1.000
_cell.length_b   1.000
_cell.length_c   1.000
_cell.angle_alpha   90.00
_cell.angle_beta   90.00
_cell.angle_gamma   90.00
#
_symmetry.space_group_name_H-M   'P 1'
#
loop_
_entity.id
_entity.type
_entity.pdbx_description
1 polymer ?
#
loop_
_entity_poly.entity_id
_entity_poly.type
_entity_poly.pdbx_seq_one_letter_code
_entity_poly.pdbx_strand_id
1 'polypeptide(L)'
;MKMIGKLNEKDLKINKKQMILWMGGILAAVILLMVFIVKVEPPAEGISRAEAAKALALVFEDPQTLEDMASERENSSFTDKEKGNWFVKYMDYLYEKGYLDTEITPATLTSAQGNLTYEDVNTVAEKLSSGLEKQVGMTRGNKKKTFSRNDWWELYKAIVKETDKDGNMKEVSAVLFGTPSNMEQAESWTAYTTEGTFGFQGLALDAYLDCEIRFWARGQEMAGMTQIVSEEPVYKNIWVSDVKKDQFTVYIGKYVRTFTAEGKLASQAEEKNEELRSCVADLHMEKGKLKKITVKKERVRGKVLAVTDESIELEGYGCVPIDDNFHVYKTYGDFQVLGKGNILVGYDLQEFVAADGKLCAAVLEQPFDAETIRVLIMDNGFKQIFHDTIELTANCDGELIYEKENGENQESSFKKGDTFSYEASDKKLENGDFLTMDFG
;
A
#
# COMPACT_ATOMS: atom_id res chain seq x y z
N MET A 1 -54.80 -48.77 8.92
CA MET A 1 -54.56 -50.05 8.24
C MET A 1 -53.27 -49.88 7.41
N LYS A 2 -52.28 -50.53 7.95
CA LYS A 2 -51.01 -51.05 7.49
C LYS A 2 -50.74 -51.02 6.00
N MET A 3 -49.63 -50.41 5.59
CA MET A 3 -48.55 -51.18 4.93
C MET A 3 -47.26 -50.31 4.92
N ILE A 4 -46.39 -50.61 5.88
CA ILE A 4 -44.98 -50.21 5.84
C ILE A 4 -44.25 -51.38 5.18
N GLY A 5 -43.88 -51.20 3.95
CA GLY A 5 -43.07 -52.17 3.22
C GLY A 5 -41.65 -52.22 3.82
N LYS A 6 -41.28 -53.41 4.31
CA LYS A 6 -39.92 -53.73 4.75
C LYS A 6 -38.97 -53.59 3.58
N LEU A 7 -38.12 -52.58 3.64
CA LEU A 7 -36.90 -52.51 2.81
C LEU A 7 -35.96 -53.64 3.24
N ASN A 8 -35.63 -54.48 2.31
CA ASN A 8 -34.87 -55.70 2.48
C ASN A 8 -33.38 -55.36 2.67
N GLU A 9 -32.81 -55.73 3.81
CA GLU A 9 -31.42 -55.52 4.22
C GLU A 9 -30.36 -56.17 3.28
N LYS A 10 -30.79 -56.79 2.20
CA LYS A 10 -29.90 -57.53 1.27
C LYS A 10 -29.32 -56.69 0.12
N ASP A 11 -29.84 -55.49 -0.14
CA ASP A 11 -29.41 -54.70 -1.30
C ASP A 11 -28.34 -53.65 -0.98
N LEU A 12 -27.82 -53.61 0.22
CA LEU A 12 -26.78 -52.65 0.64
C LEU A 12 -25.39 -53.27 0.84
N LYS A 13 -25.10 -54.36 0.17
CA LYS A 13 -23.71 -54.82 0.05
C LYS A 13 -22.98 -54.09 -1.07
N ILE A 14 -22.69 -52.80 -0.86
CA ILE A 14 -21.69 -52.09 -1.65
C ILE A 14 -20.38 -52.84 -1.46
N ASN A 15 -19.90 -53.47 -2.52
CA ASN A 15 -18.67 -54.24 -2.53
C ASN A 15 -17.52 -53.32 -2.10
N LYS A 16 -16.81 -53.67 -1.03
CA LYS A 16 -15.68 -52.88 -0.50
C LYS A 16 -14.71 -52.41 -1.61
N LYS A 17 -14.53 -53.23 -2.65
CA LYS A 17 -13.73 -52.90 -3.83
C LYS A 17 -14.35 -51.74 -4.66
N GLN A 18 -15.68 -51.72 -4.80
CA GLN A 18 -16.36 -50.63 -5.50
C GLN A 18 -16.32 -49.30 -4.70
N MET A 19 -16.48 -49.39 -3.37
CA MET A 19 -16.38 -48.23 -2.49
C MET A 19 -14.98 -47.62 -2.52
N ILE A 20 -13.90 -48.42 -2.54
CA ILE A 20 -12.52 -47.97 -2.67
C ILE A 20 -12.28 -47.33 -4.06
N LEU A 21 -12.85 -47.91 -5.12
CA LEU A 21 -12.77 -47.31 -6.46
C LEU A 21 -13.51 -45.98 -6.56
N TRP A 22 -14.69 -45.87 -5.92
CA TRP A 22 -15.44 -44.58 -5.87
C TRP A 22 -14.74 -43.52 -5.04
N MET A 23 -14.19 -43.91 -3.87
CA MET A 23 -13.37 -42.97 -3.05
C MET A 23 -12.09 -42.54 -3.74
N GLY A 24 -11.41 -43.47 -4.44
CA GLY A 24 -10.24 -43.14 -5.26
C GLY A 24 -10.57 -42.24 -6.43
N GLY A 25 -11.71 -42.43 -7.08
CA GLY A 25 -12.21 -41.56 -8.17
C GLY A 25 -12.57 -40.16 -7.68
N ILE A 26 -13.23 -40.02 -6.53
CA ILE A 26 -13.58 -38.76 -5.91
C ILE A 26 -12.31 -38.04 -5.46
N LEU A 27 -11.36 -38.72 -4.83
CA LEU A 27 -10.08 -38.16 -4.41
C LEU A 27 -9.25 -37.70 -5.61
N ALA A 28 -9.20 -38.47 -6.69
CA ALA A 28 -8.53 -38.08 -7.94
C ALA A 28 -9.24 -36.88 -8.60
N ALA A 29 -10.57 -36.81 -8.57
CA ALA A 29 -11.31 -35.65 -9.08
C ALA A 29 -11.09 -34.39 -8.23
N VAL A 30 -11.03 -34.53 -6.90
CA VAL A 30 -10.72 -33.40 -5.99
C VAL A 30 -9.28 -32.94 -6.17
N ILE A 31 -8.31 -33.86 -6.32
CA ILE A 31 -6.92 -33.52 -6.63
C ILE A 31 -6.80 -32.85 -8.01
N LEU A 32 -7.52 -33.34 -9.02
CA LEU A 32 -7.59 -32.70 -10.33
C LEU A 32 -8.25 -31.32 -10.28
N LEU A 33 -9.32 -31.15 -9.49
CA LEU A 33 -9.93 -29.83 -9.24
C LEU A 33 -8.97 -28.89 -8.49
N MET A 34 -8.25 -29.38 -7.46
CA MET A 34 -7.25 -28.57 -6.76
C MET A 34 -6.05 -28.21 -7.66
N VAL A 35 -5.63 -29.09 -8.56
CA VAL A 35 -4.59 -28.78 -9.56
C VAL A 35 -5.10 -27.80 -10.62
N PHE A 36 -6.41 -27.75 -10.91
CA PHE A 36 -7.00 -26.72 -11.78
C PHE A 36 -7.23 -25.37 -11.09
N ILE A 37 -7.33 -25.32 -9.76
CA ILE A 37 -7.55 -24.09 -8.98
C ILE A 37 -6.25 -23.32 -8.71
N VAL A 38 -5.07 -23.94 -8.90
CA VAL A 38 -3.77 -23.30 -8.68
C VAL A 38 -2.89 -23.39 -9.93
N LYS A 39 -3.42 -23.03 -11.09
CA LYS A 39 -2.61 -22.43 -12.13
C LYS A 39 -2.86 -20.93 -12.04
N VAL A 40 -2.08 -20.26 -11.21
CA VAL A 40 -1.74 -18.86 -11.45
C VAL A 40 -1.04 -18.88 -12.79
N GLU A 41 -1.76 -18.51 -13.84
CA GLU A 41 -1.14 -18.33 -15.14
C GLU A 41 -0.10 -17.22 -14.95
N PRO A 42 1.16 -17.46 -15.37
CA PRO A 42 2.11 -16.35 -15.43
C PRO A 42 1.47 -15.23 -16.25
N PRO A 43 1.72 -13.94 -15.91
CA PRO A 43 1.14 -12.84 -16.66
C PRO A 43 1.38 -13.07 -18.12
N ALA A 44 0.33 -12.92 -18.94
CA ALA A 44 0.41 -13.10 -20.38
C ALA A 44 1.66 -12.40 -20.93
N GLU A 45 2.40 -13.02 -21.86
CA GLU A 45 3.65 -12.45 -22.41
C GLU A 45 3.46 -11.01 -22.94
N GLY A 46 2.21 -10.65 -23.28
CA GLY A 46 1.80 -9.32 -23.73
C GLY A 46 1.16 -8.47 -22.63
N ILE A 47 0.98 -7.21 -22.94
CA ILE A 47 0.13 -6.27 -22.20
C ILE A 47 -1.14 -6.02 -23.02
N SER A 48 -2.30 -5.88 -22.37
CA SER A 48 -3.52 -5.52 -23.07
C SER A 48 -3.50 -4.05 -23.53
N ARG A 49 -4.25 -3.74 -24.58
CA ARG A 49 -4.42 -2.35 -25.02
C ARG A 49 -5.05 -1.48 -23.93
N ALA A 50 -5.96 -2.05 -23.15
CA ALA A 50 -6.60 -1.38 -22.03
C ALA A 50 -5.61 -0.99 -20.93
N GLU A 51 -4.71 -1.92 -20.52
CA GLU A 51 -3.65 -1.65 -19.54
C GLU A 51 -2.67 -0.59 -20.08
N ALA A 52 -2.26 -0.72 -21.33
CA ALA A 52 -1.36 0.24 -21.97
C ALA A 52 -1.99 1.64 -22.09
N ALA A 53 -3.27 1.71 -22.42
CA ALA A 53 -4.03 2.95 -22.50
C ALA A 53 -4.15 3.63 -21.13
N LYS A 54 -4.45 2.88 -20.07
CA LYS A 54 -4.44 3.42 -18.69
C LYS A 54 -3.08 4.01 -18.35
N ALA A 55 -2.02 3.24 -18.55
CA ALA A 55 -0.67 3.68 -18.26
C ALA A 55 -0.33 4.97 -19.02
N LEU A 56 -0.64 5.02 -20.31
CA LEU A 56 -0.35 6.18 -21.15
C LEU A 56 -1.17 7.42 -20.75
N ALA A 57 -2.48 7.26 -20.52
CA ALA A 57 -3.34 8.37 -20.11
C ALA A 57 -2.87 9.02 -18.81
N LEU A 58 -2.41 8.20 -17.84
CA LEU A 58 -1.88 8.67 -16.57
C LEU A 58 -0.54 9.43 -16.68
N VAL A 59 0.21 9.30 -17.77
CA VAL A 59 1.37 10.16 -18.02
C VAL A 59 0.93 11.60 -18.29
N PHE A 60 -0.18 11.78 -19.03
CA PHE A 60 -0.63 13.09 -19.49
C PHE A 60 -1.54 13.80 -18.50
N GLU A 61 -2.39 13.02 -17.79
CA GLU A 61 -3.47 13.61 -16.99
C GLU A 61 -3.60 12.92 -15.63
N ASP A 62 -4.00 13.66 -14.63
CA ASP A 62 -4.24 13.09 -13.29
C ASP A 62 -5.52 12.23 -13.24
N PRO A 63 -5.59 11.26 -12.30
CA PRO A 63 -6.71 10.33 -12.22
C PRO A 63 -8.08 11.01 -12.03
N GLN A 64 -8.14 12.10 -11.25
CA GLN A 64 -9.38 12.79 -10.98
C GLN A 64 -9.88 13.54 -12.22
N THR A 65 -9.00 14.25 -12.91
CA THR A 65 -9.33 14.93 -14.16
C THR A 65 -9.83 13.95 -15.22
N LEU A 66 -9.22 12.75 -15.32
CA LEU A 66 -9.71 11.69 -16.22
C LEU A 66 -11.12 11.21 -15.86
N GLU A 67 -11.45 11.14 -14.57
CA GLU A 67 -12.79 10.79 -14.09
C GLU A 67 -13.80 11.90 -14.39
N ASP A 68 -13.44 13.14 -14.14
CA ASP A 68 -14.28 14.30 -14.40
C ASP A 68 -14.58 14.44 -15.90
N MET A 69 -13.56 14.32 -16.75
CA MET A 69 -13.72 14.31 -18.22
C MET A 69 -14.61 13.16 -18.69
N ALA A 70 -14.51 11.98 -18.07
CA ALA A 70 -15.35 10.85 -18.42
C ALA A 70 -16.81 11.08 -18.02
N SER A 71 -17.07 11.72 -16.87
CA SER A 71 -18.41 12.02 -16.36
C SER A 71 -19.12 13.10 -17.18
N GLU A 72 -18.38 14.07 -17.71
CA GLU A 72 -18.90 15.18 -18.53
C GLU A 72 -19.03 14.82 -20.01
N ARG A 73 -18.47 13.68 -20.44
CA ARG A 73 -18.44 13.29 -21.84
C ARG A 73 -19.81 12.87 -22.37
N GLU A 74 -20.34 13.61 -23.34
CA GLU A 74 -21.60 13.28 -23.99
C GLU A 74 -21.52 12.04 -24.91
N ASN A 75 -20.40 11.90 -25.63
CA ASN A 75 -20.20 10.85 -26.61
C ASN A 75 -18.92 10.07 -26.31
N SER A 76 -19.04 8.76 -26.16
CA SER A 76 -17.92 7.82 -26.08
C SER A 76 -17.67 7.17 -27.45
N SER A 77 -16.43 6.78 -27.69
CA SER A 77 -16.07 5.97 -28.85
C SER A 77 -16.61 4.54 -28.75
N PHE A 78 -16.94 4.11 -27.52
CA PHE A 78 -17.49 2.78 -27.22
C PHE A 78 -19.03 2.77 -27.27
N THR A 79 -19.60 1.59 -27.51
CA THR A 79 -21.06 1.39 -27.49
C THR A 79 -21.60 1.55 -26.06
N ASP A 80 -22.92 1.87 -25.93
CA ASP A 80 -23.57 2.05 -24.62
C ASP A 80 -23.44 0.84 -23.68
N LYS A 81 -23.32 -0.38 -24.24
CA LYS A 81 -23.10 -1.59 -23.44
C LYS A 81 -21.70 -1.71 -22.87
N GLU A 82 -20.74 -1.04 -23.49
CA GLU A 82 -19.32 -1.12 -23.13
C GLU A 82 -18.84 0.06 -22.31
N LYS A 83 -19.58 1.18 -22.29
CA LYS A 83 -19.21 2.43 -21.58
C LYS A 83 -18.90 2.25 -20.10
N GLY A 84 -19.48 1.26 -19.43
CA GLY A 84 -19.24 0.97 -18.00
C GLY A 84 -17.93 0.24 -17.71
N ASN A 85 -17.12 -0.09 -18.70
CA ASN A 85 -15.85 -0.76 -18.46
C ASN A 85 -14.79 0.23 -17.97
N TRP A 86 -13.95 -0.21 -17.01
CA TRP A 86 -12.94 0.59 -16.36
C TRP A 86 -11.96 1.31 -17.30
N PHE A 87 -11.68 0.72 -18.46
CA PHE A 87 -10.69 1.22 -19.42
C PHE A 87 -11.23 2.33 -20.34
N VAL A 88 -12.56 2.46 -20.45
CA VAL A 88 -13.18 3.36 -21.41
C VAL A 88 -12.75 4.81 -21.22
N LYS A 89 -12.70 5.29 -20.01
CA LYS A 89 -12.26 6.65 -19.70
C LYS A 89 -10.84 6.97 -20.20
N TYR A 90 -9.94 6.00 -20.09
CA TYR A 90 -8.55 6.15 -20.55
C TYR A 90 -8.44 6.08 -22.08
N MET A 91 -9.14 5.13 -22.69
CA MET A 91 -9.11 4.97 -24.15
C MET A 91 -9.81 6.13 -24.84
N ASP A 92 -10.96 6.57 -24.37
CA ASP A 92 -11.69 7.73 -24.91
C ASP A 92 -10.85 9.01 -24.84
N TYR A 93 -10.16 9.23 -23.72
CA TYR A 93 -9.19 10.32 -23.61
C TYR A 93 -8.12 10.27 -24.69
N LEU A 94 -7.54 9.09 -24.91
CA LEU A 94 -6.49 8.92 -25.92
C LEU A 94 -7.00 9.03 -27.36
N TYR A 95 -8.24 8.61 -27.65
CA TYR A 95 -8.88 8.85 -28.95
C TYR A 95 -9.11 10.34 -29.19
N GLU A 96 -9.64 11.04 -28.20
CA GLU A 96 -9.91 12.49 -28.26
C GLU A 96 -8.63 13.30 -28.50
N LYS A 97 -7.54 12.93 -27.80
CA LYS A 97 -6.22 13.56 -27.98
C LYS A 97 -5.48 13.06 -29.24
N GLY A 98 -6.06 12.12 -29.97
CA GLY A 98 -5.53 11.57 -31.19
C GLY A 98 -4.34 10.62 -31.02
N TYR A 99 -4.06 10.14 -29.79
CA TYR A 99 -3.02 9.13 -29.55
C TYR A 99 -3.43 7.73 -29.99
N LEU A 100 -4.72 7.42 -29.98
CA LEU A 100 -5.27 6.20 -30.55
C LEU A 100 -6.03 6.51 -31.85
N ASP A 101 -6.10 5.50 -32.73
CA ASP A 101 -6.82 5.55 -33.99
C ASP A 101 -7.81 4.39 -34.03
N THR A 102 -9.09 4.67 -34.23
CA THR A 102 -10.15 3.67 -34.24
C THR A 102 -10.07 2.69 -35.42
N GLU A 103 -9.36 3.03 -36.50
CA GLU A 103 -9.11 2.12 -37.64
C GLU A 103 -8.06 1.06 -37.27
N ILE A 104 -7.06 1.43 -36.42
CA ILE A 104 -5.96 0.56 -35.97
C ILE A 104 -6.36 -0.17 -34.69
N THR A 105 -6.91 0.56 -33.75
CA THR A 105 -7.37 0.07 -32.44
C THR A 105 -8.87 0.34 -32.30
N PRO A 106 -9.74 -0.56 -32.82
CA PRO A 106 -11.17 -0.36 -32.73
C PRO A 106 -11.67 -0.19 -31.29
N ALA A 107 -12.61 0.74 -31.06
CA ALA A 107 -13.22 0.99 -29.75
C ALA A 107 -14.25 -0.10 -29.40
N THR A 108 -13.79 -1.31 -29.14
CA THR A 108 -14.58 -2.46 -28.73
C THR A 108 -13.94 -3.19 -27.54
N LEU A 109 -14.76 -3.87 -26.75
CA LEU A 109 -14.31 -4.69 -25.63
C LEU A 109 -13.22 -5.69 -26.05
N THR A 110 -13.46 -6.39 -27.15
CA THR A 110 -12.51 -7.40 -27.69
C THR A 110 -11.17 -6.78 -28.07
N SER A 111 -11.19 -5.59 -28.70
CA SER A 111 -9.97 -4.87 -29.06
C SER A 111 -9.23 -4.39 -27.80
N ALA A 112 -9.92 -3.79 -26.84
CA ALA A 112 -9.35 -3.27 -25.60
C ALA A 112 -8.67 -4.37 -24.76
N GLN A 113 -9.30 -5.54 -24.67
CA GLN A 113 -8.76 -6.70 -23.94
C GLN A 113 -7.70 -7.47 -24.72
N GLY A 114 -7.59 -7.22 -26.02
CA GLY A 114 -6.56 -7.82 -26.87
C GLY A 114 -5.15 -7.30 -26.55
N ASN A 115 -4.15 -8.10 -26.90
CA ASN A 115 -2.75 -7.72 -26.71
C ASN A 115 -2.40 -6.48 -27.55
N LEU A 116 -1.58 -5.62 -26.96
CA LEU A 116 -0.94 -4.51 -27.65
C LEU A 116 -0.05 -5.04 -28.77
N THR A 117 -0.08 -4.39 -29.92
CA THR A 117 0.72 -4.78 -31.10
C THR A 117 1.77 -3.72 -31.43
N TYR A 118 2.76 -4.07 -32.27
CA TYR A 118 3.71 -3.10 -32.79
C TYR A 118 3.03 -1.97 -33.59
N GLU A 119 1.88 -2.24 -34.22
CA GLU A 119 1.12 -1.23 -34.97
C GLU A 119 0.49 -0.19 -34.04
N ASP A 120 -0.11 -0.65 -32.92
CA ASP A 120 -0.66 0.24 -31.89
C ASP A 120 0.45 1.14 -31.32
N VAL A 121 1.61 0.56 -30.98
CA VAL A 121 2.74 1.28 -30.38
C VAL A 121 3.36 2.28 -31.36
N ASN A 122 3.48 1.94 -32.65
CA ASN A 122 3.98 2.86 -33.67
C ASN A 122 3.09 4.11 -33.77
N THR A 123 1.78 3.92 -33.78
CA THR A 123 0.83 5.04 -33.85
C THR A 123 1.01 6.01 -32.69
N VAL A 124 1.19 5.48 -31.48
CA VAL A 124 1.44 6.29 -30.29
C VAL A 124 2.82 6.99 -30.36
N ALA A 125 3.87 6.24 -30.72
CA ALA A 125 5.23 6.76 -30.75
C ALA A 125 5.42 7.86 -31.79
N GLU A 126 4.82 7.72 -33.00
CA GLU A 126 4.85 8.74 -34.05
C GLU A 126 4.22 10.07 -33.61
N LYS A 127 3.17 9.98 -32.77
CA LYS A 127 2.45 11.17 -32.26
C LYS A 127 3.16 11.84 -31.07
N LEU A 128 3.92 11.09 -30.29
CA LEU A 128 4.63 11.61 -29.12
C LEU A 128 5.95 12.27 -29.53
N SER A 129 6.79 11.60 -30.30
CA SER A 129 8.05 12.17 -30.77
C SER A 129 8.72 11.28 -31.81
N SER A 130 9.34 11.90 -32.82
CA SER A 130 10.09 11.22 -33.89
C SER A 130 11.35 10.45 -33.43
N GLY A 131 11.67 10.48 -32.13
CA GLY A 131 12.81 9.77 -31.53
C GLY A 131 12.46 8.45 -30.86
N LEU A 132 11.24 8.31 -30.35
CA LEU A 132 10.79 7.13 -29.61
C LEU A 132 10.73 5.86 -30.47
N GLU A 133 10.36 5.99 -31.72
CA GLU A 133 10.36 4.87 -32.70
C GLU A 133 11.72 4.17 -32.83
N LYS A 134 12.82 4.95 -32.72
CA LYS A 134 14.19 4.41 -32.84
C LYS A 134 14.64 3.67 -31.59
N GLN A 135 14.10 4.02 -30.41
CA GLN A 135 14.45 3.39 -29.15
C GLN A 135 13.84 2.00 -29.01
N VAL A 136 12.70 1.75 -29.66
CA VAL A 136 11.96 0.49 -29.53
C VAL A 136 12.45 -0.59 -30.49
N GLY A 137 13.40 -0.30 -31.37
CA GLY A 137 13.95 -1.26 -32.35
C GLY A 137 12.88 -1.80 -33.30
N MET A 138 11.85 -1.02 -33.58
CA MET A 138 10.69 -1.41 -34.37
C MET A 138 11.10 -1.77 -35.80
N THR A 139 11.16 -3.06 -36.06
CA THR A 139 11.37 -3.56 -37.41
C THR A 139 10.07 -3.44 -38.21
N ARG A 140 10.13 -2.87 -39.40
CA ARG A 140 9.04 -2.66 -40.36
C ARG A 140 8.27 -3.94 -40.77
N GLY A 141 8.65 -5.12 -40.25
CA GLY A 141 8.24 -6.38 -40.83
C GLY A 141 7.01 -7.07 -40.23
N ASN A 142 6.59 -6.78 -39.02
CA ASN A 142 5.47 -7.54 -38.42
C ASN A 142 4.62 -6.69 -37.46
N LYS A 143 3.85 -5.77 -38.07
CA LYS A 143 2.98 -4.81 -37.37
C LYS A 143 1.96 -5.47 -36.42
N LYS A 144 1.45 -6.67 -36.80
CA LYS A 144 0.44 -7.41 -36.00
C LYS A 144 1.01 -8.29 -34.91
N LYS A 145 2.34 -8.34 -34.75
CA LYS A 145 2.98 -9.08 -33.66
C LYS A 145 2.67 -8.43 -32.32
N THR A 146 2.42 -9.25 -31.32
CA THR A 146 2.24 -8.81 -29.93
C THR A 146 3.49 -8.09 -29.44
N PHE A 147 3.28 -6.92 -28.86
CA PHE A 147 4.31 -6.17 -28.17
C PHE A 147 4.49 -6.77 -26.78
N SER A 148 5.72 -7.08 -26.36
CA SER A 148 5.94 -7.73 -25.08
C SER A 148 5.71 -6.77 -23.91
N ARG A 149 5.32 -7.30 -22.75
CA ARG A 149 5.16 -6.52 -21.53
C ARG A 149 6.45 -5.80 -21.13
N ASN A 150 7.60 -6.46 -21.28
CA ASN A 150 8.89 -5.86 -20.96
C ASN A 150 9.24 -4.72 -21.91
N ASP A 151 9.05 -4.93 -23.24
CA ASP A 151 9.30 -3.87 -24.23
C ASP A 151 8.39 -2.66 -23.98
N TRP A 152 7.12 -2.90 -23.57
CA TRP A 152 6.21 -1.83 -23.21
C TRP A 152 6.74 -0.99 -22.04
N TRP A 153 7.20 -1.62 -20.96
CA TRP A 153 7.67 -0.86 -19.80
C TRP A 153 8.98 -0.12 -20.07
N GLU A 154 9.86 -0.65 -20.92
CA GLU A 154 11.04 0.09 -21.36
C GLU A 154 10.66 1.32 -22.21
N LEU A 155 9.69 1.17 -23.13
CA LEU A 155 9.15 2.30 -23.88
C LEU A 155 8.45 3.29 -22.95
N TYR A 156 7.67 2.81 -22.00
CA TYR A 156 6.93 3.63 -21.05
C TYR A 156 7.86 4.52 -20.21
N LYS A 157 8.97 3.98 -19.72
CA LYS A 157 10.01 4.76 -19.04
C LYS A 157 10.53 5.90 -19.91
N ALA A 158 10.76 5.64 -21.19
CA ALA A 158 11.21 6.67 -22.12
C ALA A 158 10.13 7.75 -22.34
N ILE A 159 8.86 7.34 -22.46
CA ILE A 159 7.72 8.27 -22.58
C ILE A 159 7.62 9.13 -21.32
N VAL A 160 7.63 8.55 -20.13
CA VAL A 160 7.56 9.29 -18.85
C VAL A 160 8.70 10.30 -18.78
N LYS A 161 9.94 9.88 -19.05
CA LYS A 161 11.12 10.77 -19.02
C LYS A 161 11.01 11.96 -19.97
N GLU A 162 10.41 11.74 -21.13
CA GLU A 162 10.26 12.80 -22.15
C GLU A 162 9.08 13.74 -21.85
N THR A 163 7.98 13.19 -21.32
CA THR A 163 6.68 13.88 -21.23
C THR A 163 6.43 14.45 -19.84
N ASP A 164 6.71 13.70 -18.78
CA ASP A 164 6.44 14.09 -17.39
C ASP A 164 7.60 14.95 -16.83
N LYS A 165 7.60 16.23 -17.18
CA LYS A 165 8.62 17.18 -16.71
C LYS A 165 8.44 17.59 -15.25
N ASP A 166 7.23 17.49 -14.74
CA ASP A 166 6.88 17.90 -13.38
C ASP A 166 7.09 16.78 -12.35
N GLY A 167 7.41 15.55 -12.83
CA GLY A 167 7.69 14.40 -11.96
C GLY A 167 6.45 13.85 -11.24
N ASN A 168 5.28 13.94 -11.87
CA ASN A 168 4.02 13.44 -11.33
C ASN A 168 3.95 11.91 -11.33
N MET A 169 4.64 11.26 -12.28
CA MET A 169 4.76 9.81 -12.35
C MET A 169 5.90 9.32 -11.46
N LYS A 170 5.61 8.34 -10.61
CA LYS A 170 6.60 7.73 -9.71
C LYS A 170 6.72 6.24 -9.95
N GLU A 171 7.95 5.73 -9.99
CA GLU A 171 8.21 4.29 -9.90
C GLU A 171 8.32 3.93 -8.41
N VAL A 172 7.43 3.05 -7.95
CA VAL A 172 7.30 2.64 -6.55
C VAL A 172 7.72 1.18 -6.43
N SER A 173 8.52 0.84 -5.40
CA SER A 173 8.79 -0.53 -4.98
C SER A 173 8.19 -0.73 -3.60
N ALA A 174 7.28 -1.71 -3.47
CA ALA A 174 6.55 -1.93 -2.23
C ALA A 174 6.14 -3.39 -2.07
N VAL A 175 5.95 -3.84 -0.85
CA VAL A 175 5.33 -5.14 -0.59
C VAL A 175 3.82 -4.99 -0.68
N LEU A 176 3.18 -5.76 -1.55
CA LEU A 176 1.74 -5.84 -1.67
C LEU A 176 1.19 -6.78 -0.60
N PHE A 177 0.60 -6.24 0.46
CA PHE A 177 0.07 -7.07 1.53
C PHE A 177 -1.45 -7.25 1.52
N GLY A 178 -2.19 -6.49 0.73
CA GLY A 178 -3.64 -6.57 0.71
C GLY A 178 -4.28 -6.15 -0.61
N THR A 179 -5.37 -6.83 -0.93
CA THR A 179 -6.35 -6.49 -1.98
C THR A 179 -7.75 -6.83 -1.44
N PRO A 180 -8.83 -6.49 -2.15
CA PRO A 180 -10.17 -6.91 -1.76
C PRO A 180 -10.37 -8.43 -1.62
N SER A 181 -9.47 -9.23 -2.20
CA SER A 181 -9.57 -10.70 -2.10
C SER A 181 -9.17 -11.26 -0.75
N ASN A 182 -8.35 -10.55 0.03
CA ASN A 182 -7.80 -11.02 1.30
C ASN A 182 -7.99 -10.08 2.48
N MET A 183 -8.72 -8.99 2.31
CA MET A 183 -9.03 -8.01 3.36
C MET A 183 -10.53 -7.74 3.42
N GLU A 184 -11.17 -8.03 4.58
CA GLU A 184 -12.63 -7.98 4.74
C GLU A 184 -13.25 -6.57 4.55
N GLN A 185 -12.51 -5.51 4.85
CA GLN A 185 -12.99 -4.13 4.76
C GLN A 185 -12.26 -3.34 3.65
N ALA A 186 -11.71 -4.03 2.68
CA ALA A 186 -11.02 -3.38 1.58
C ALA A 186 -12.01 -2.68 0.64
N GLU A 187 -11.64 -1.48 0.23
CA GLU A 187 -12.32 -0.79 -0.85
C GLU A 187 -12.10 -1.51 -2.18
N SER A 188 -13.11 -1.50 -3.04
CA SER A 188 -13.00 -2.11 -4.38
C SER A 188 -11.81 -1.52 -5.14
N TRP A 189 -11.03 -2.39 -5.79
CA TRP A 189 -9.88 -2.00 -6.61
C TRP A 189 -8.77 -1.25 -5.86
N THR A 190 -8.65 -1.45 -4.55
CA THR A 190 -7.59 -0.85 -3.73
C THR A 190 -6.55 -1.88 -3.37
N ALA A 191 -5.30 -1.60 -3.71
CA ALA A 191 -4.11 -2.32 -3.31
C ALA A 191 -3.52 -1.69 -2.05
N TYR A 192 -3.22 -2.50 -1.07
CA TYR A 192 -2.61 -2.09 0.19
C TYR A 192 -1.15 -2.52 0.18
N THR A 193 -0.25 -1.54 0.23
CA THR A 193 1.19 -1.77 0.14
C THR A 193 1.93 -1.11 1.30
N THR A 194 3.19 -1.48 1.50
CA THR A 194 4.06 -0.85 2.50
C THR A 194 4.30 0.65 2.24
N GLU A 195 4.10 1.10 1.00
CA GLU A 195 4.25 2.50 0.59
C GLU A 195 2.91 3.26 0.49
N GLY A 196 1.82 2.66 0.99
CA GLY A 196 0.49 3.27 1.01
C GLY A 196 -0.56 2.47 0.23
N THR A 197 -1.70 3.11 -0.01
CA THR A 197 -2.83 2.53 -0.73
C THR A 197 -2.92 3.09 -2.14
N PHE A 198 -3.19 2.21 -3.10
CA PHE A 198 -3.27 2.59 -4.52
C PHE A 198 -4.47 1.96 -5.20
N GLY A 199 -5.14 2.72 -6.05
CA GLY A 199 -6.12 2.18 -6.98
C GLY A 199 -5.45 1.29 -8.03
N PHE A 200 -5.98 0.09 -8.28
CA PHE A 200 -5.39 -0.85 -9.24
C PHE A 200 -6.35 -1.36 -10.30
N GLN A 201 -7.39 -0.60 -10.56
CA GLN A 201 -8.43 -0.99 -11.51
C GLN A 201 -7.83 -1.46 -12.84
N GLY A 202 -8.25 -2.66 -13.27
CA GLY A 202 -7.77 -3.29 -14.51
C GLY A 202 -6.47 -4.09 -14.38
N LEU A 203 -5.86 -4.17 -13.20
CA LEU A 203 -4.67 -5.00 -12.96
C LEU A 203 -5.05 -6.24 -12.17
N ALA A 204 -4.35 -7.36 -12.42
CA ALA A 204 -4.54 -8.63 -11.69
C ALA A 204 -3.44 -8.75 -10.63
N LEU A 205 -3.68 -8.25 -9.42
CA LEU A 205 -2.67 -8.17 -8.36
C LEU A 205 -2.70 -9.33 -7.35
N ASP A 206 -3.79 -10.09 -7.26
CA ASP A 206 -3.95 -11.13 -6.24
C ASP A 206 -2.87 -12.22 -6.25
N ALA A 207 -2.30 -12.48 -7.42
CA ALA A 207 -1.21 -13.43 -7.59
C ALA A 207 0.12 -12.95 -6.97
N TYR A 208 0.22 -11.68 -6.62
CA TYR A 208 1.42 -11.04 -6.10
C TYR A 208 1.31 -10.63 -4.63
N LEU A 209 0.28 -11.12 -3.94
CA LEU A 209 0.13 -10.93 -2.50
C LEU A 209 1.38 -11.44 -1.76
N ASP A 210 1.83 -10.65 -0.80
CA ASP A 210 3.04 -10.88 -0.03
C ASP A 210 4.32 -10.99 -0.90
N CYS A 211 4.32 -10.33 -2.07
CA CYS A 211 5.52 -10.11 -2.88
C CYS A 211 5.93 -8.64 -2.83
N GLU A 212 7.23 -8.39 -2.96
CA GLU A 212 7.71 -7.05 -3.28
C GLU A 212 7.57 -6.84 -4.79
N ILE A 213 6.75 -5.85 -5.16
CA ILE A 213 6.45 -5.50 -6.55
C ILE A 213 6.96 -4.11 -6.88
N ARG A 214 7.27 -3.88 -8.15
CA ARG A 214 7.57 -2.57 -8.69
C ARG A 214 6.47 -2.16 -9.66
N PHE A 215 6.00 -0.92 -9.54
CA PHE A 215 4.93 -0.39 -10.37
C PHE A 215 5.10 1.11 -10.59
N TRP A 216 4.46 1.62 -11.65
CA TRP A 216 4.30 3.05 -11.86
C TRP A 216 2.98 3.53 -11.28
N ALA A 217 3.00 4.73 -10.67
CA ALA A 217 1.82 5.39 -10.14
C ALA A 217 1.82 6.89 -10.42
N ARG A 218 0.61 7.46 -10.55
CA ARG A 218 0.36 8.89 -10.49
C ARG A 218 -0.60 9.15 -9.32
N GLY A 219 -0.14 9.94 -8.33
CA GLY A 219 -0.88 10.06 -7.08
C GLY A 219 -1.09 8.69 -6.42
N GLN A 220 -2.34 8.35 -6.17
CA GLN A 220 -2.74 7.07 -5.59
C GLN A 220 -3.30 6.07 -6.62
N GLU A 221 -3.04 6.24 -7.91
CA GLU A 221 -3.50 5.32 -8.95
C GLU A 221 -2.32 4.60 -9.61
N MET A 222 -2.33 3.26 -9.60
CA MET A 222 -1.36 2.44 -10.30
C MET A 222 -1.56 2.53 -11.82
N ALA A 223 -0.56 2.95 -12.52
CA ALA A 223 -0.52 2.89 -13.97
C ALA A 223 -0.28 1.46 -14.48
N GLY A 224 0.54 0.69 -13.75
CA GLY A 224 0.77 -0.71 -14.03
C GLY A 224 1.98 -1.28 -13.31
N MET A 225 1.97 -2.59 -13.09
CA MET A 225 3.04 -3.33 -12.46
C MET A 225 4.11 -3.69 -13.49
N THR A 226 5.37 -3.34 -13.19
CA THR A 226 6.50 -3.56 -14.10
C THR A 226 7.23 -4.88 -13.83
N GLN A 227 7.40 -5.27 -12.57
CA GLN A 227 8.08 -6.52 -12.21
C GLN A 227 7.76 -6.98 -10.78
N ILE A 228 7.97 -8.26 -10.53
CA ILE A 228 8.15 -8.81 -9.19
C ILE A 228 9.62 -8.59 -8.81
N VAL A 229 9.87 -7.91 -7.70
CA VAL A 229 11.21 -7.66 -7.17
C VAL A 229 11.65 -8.85 -6.33
N SER A 230 10.76 -9.33 -5.45
CA SER A 230 11.03 -10.48 -4.57
C SER A 230 9.76 -11.22 -4.20
N GLU A 231 9.81 -12.55 -4.20
CA GLU A 231 8.81 -13.44 -3.58
C GLU A 231 9.15 -13.75 -2.11
N GLU A 232 10.25 -13.18 -1.62
CA GLU A 232 10.74 -13.33 -0.25
C GLU A 232 10.92 -11.94 0.40
N PRO A 233 9.83 -11.13 0.49
CA PRO A 233 9.94 -9.79 1.03
C PRO A 233 10.20 -9.80 2.54
N VAL A 234 10.69 -8.66 3.02
CA VAL A 234 10.84 -8.41 4.45
C VAL A 234 9.94 -7.24 4.83
N TYR A 235 8.97 -7.51 5.71
CA TYR A 235 8.23 -6.43 6.37
C TYR A 235 9.08 -5.92 7.51
N LYS A 236 9.52 -4.66 7.43
CA LYS A 236 10.42 -4.06 8.39
C LYS A 236 9.69 -3.32 9.50
N ASN A 237 10.26 -3.42 10.70
CA ASN A 237 9.83 -2.66 11.89
C ASN A 237 8.35 -2.83 12.25
N ILE A 238 7.76 -4.01 12.00
CA ILE A 238 6.35 -4.31 12.17
C ILE A 238 6.03 -4.62 13.64
N TRP A 239 4.88 -4.16 14.13
CA TRP A 239 4.37 -4.54 15.45
C TRP A 239 3.72 -5.91 15.40
N VAL A 240 4.26 -6.84 16.18
CA VAL A 240 3.66 -8.16 16.44
C VAL A 240 2.77 -8.04 17.67
N SER A 241 1.46 -8.13 17.48
CA SER A 241 0.50 -7.94 18.58
C SER A 241 0.22 -9.21 19.36
N ASP A 242 0.14 -10.35 18.66
CA ASP A 242 -0.18 -11.64 19.27
C ASP A 242 0.46 -12.80 18.51
N VAL A 243 0.72 -13.88 19.24
CA VAL A 243 1.22 -15.14 18.69
C VAL A 243 0.40 -16.29 19.28
N LYS A 244 -0.29 -17.03 18.44
CA LYS A 244 -1.09 -18.20 18.82
C LYS A 244 -0.69 -19.40 17.97
N LYS A 245 -0.07 -20.39 18.59
CA LYS A 245 0.50 -21.54 17.89
C LYS A 245 1.49 -21.07 16.80
N ASP A 246 1.17 -21.34 15.53
CA ASP A 246 1.93 -20.95 14.36
C ASP A 246 1.44 -19.65 13.68
N GLN A 247 0.47 -18.97 14.28
CA GLN A 247 -0.12 -17.74 13.74
C GLN A 247 0.40 -16.50 14.46
N PHE A 248 0.85 -15.53 13.67
CA PHE A 248 1.37 -14.23 14.09
C PHE A 248 0.41 -13.15 13.63
N THR A 249 -0.25 -12.48 14.57
CA THR A 249 -1.07 -11.31 14.28
C THR A 249 -0.21 -10.05 14.36
N VAL A 250 -0.21 -9.28 13.30
CA VAL A 250 0.67 -8.12 13.13
C VAL A 250 -0.08 -6.92 12.60
N TYR A 251 0.48 -5.74 12.81
CA TYR A 251 -0.02 -4.49 12.23
C TYR A 251 0.94 -4.02 11.13
N ILE A 252 0.43 -3.93 9.91
CA ILE A 252 1.10 -3.30 8.76
C ILE A 252 0.39 -1.97 8.50
N GLY A 253 1.01 -0.85 8.90
CA GLY A 253 0.31 0.40 9.03
C GLY A 253 -0.91 0.22 9.98
N LYS A 254 -2.06 0.77 9.63
CA LYS A 254 -3.31 0.61 10.40
C LYS A 254 -4.01 -0.74 10.21
N TYR A 255 -3.50 -1.61 9.36
CA TYR A 255 -4.17 -2.86 8.96
C TYR A 255 -3.65 -4.06 9.74
N VAL A 256 -4.56 -4.91 10.19
CA VAL A 256 -4.24 -6.16 10.88
C VAL A 256 -4.08 -7.28 9.86
N ARG A 257 -3.01 -8.04 9.98
CA ARG A 257 -2.76 -9.23 9.18
C ARG A 257 -2.36 -10.40 10.09
N THR A 258 -2.71 -11.61 9.69
CA THR A 258 -2.26 -12.82 10.36
C THR A 258 -1.45 -13.67 9.39
N PHE A 259 -0.20 -13.91 9.74
CA PHE A 259 0.70 -14.77 8.98
C PHE A 259 0.86 -16.12 9.67
N THR A 260 0.90 -17.18 8.87
CA THR A 260 1.22 -18.52 9.38
C THR A 260 2.72 -18.74 9.27
N ALA A 261 3.35 -19.09 10.38
CA ALA A 261 4.75 -19.47 10.41
C ALA A 261 4.97 -20.87 9.87
N GLU A 262 6.17 -21.11 9.33
CA GLU A 262 6.59 -22.44 8.87
C GLU A 262 7.92 -22.90 9.48
N GLY A 263 8.17 -24.21 9.38
CA GLY A 263 9.43 -24.83 9.76
C GLY A 263 9.79 -24.62 11.23
N LYS A 264 11.01 -24.22 11.49
CA LYS A 264 11.54 -24.03 12.84
C LYS A 264 10.81 -22.94 13.63
N LEU A 265 10.37 -21.87 12.96
CA LEU A 265 9.65 -20.79 13.62
C LEU A 265 8.30 -21.27 14.15
N ALA A 266 7.54 -22.03 13.35
CA ALA A 266 6.27 -22.62 13.81
C ALA A 266 6.44 -23.50 15.05
N SER A 267 7.50 -24.32 15.10
CA SER A 267 7.78 -25.17 16.25
C SER A 267 8.18 -24.39 17.51
N GLN A 268 8.74 -23.20 17.36
CA GLN A 268 9.22 -22.37 18.47
C GLN A 268 8.24 -21.28 18.91
N ALA A 269 7.22 -21.01 18.10
CA ALA A 269 6.31 -19.89 18.33
C ALA A 269 5.55 -19.99 19.66
N GLU A 270 5.09 -21.21 20.02
CA GLU A 270 4.39 -21.44 21.29
C GLU A 270 5.33 -21.34 22.49
N GLU A 271 6.56 -21.88 22.39
CA GLU A 271 7.57 -21.84 23.45
C GLU A 271 8.07 -20.41 23.70
N LYS A 272 8.23 -19.60 22.64
CA LYS A 272 8.75 -18.24 22.70
C LYS A 272 7.69 -17.16 22.61
N ASN A 273 6.44 -17.48 22.82
CA ASN A 273 5.32 -16.56 22.67
C ASN A 273 5.56 -15.23 23.38
N GLU A 274 6.00 -15.25 24.65
CA GLU A 274 6.27 -14.05 25.45
C GLU A 274 7.35 -13.13 24.83
N GLU A 275 8.34 -13.70 24.14
CA GLU A 275 9.40 -12.93 23.49
C GLU A 275 8.97 -12.38 22.12
N LEU A 276 7.98 -13.01 21.49
CA LEU A 276 7.58 -12.76 20.11
C LEU A 276 6.31 -11.91 19.98
N ARG A 277 5.59 -11.67 21.08
CA ARG A 277 4.42 -10.80 21.12
C ARG A 277 4.74 -9.42 21.68
N SER A 278 3.89 -8.46 21.38
CA SER A 278 4.03 -7.06 21.83
C SER A 278 5.43 -6.49 21.57
N CYS A 279 5.95 -6.73 20.38
CA CYS A 279 7.29 -6.32 20.02
C CYS A 279 7.36 -5.78 18.58
N VAL A 280 8.42 -5.02 18.31
CA VAL A 280 8.78 -4.57 16.97
C VAL A 280 9.75 -5.58 16.36
N ALA A 281 9.48 -6.02 15.16
CA ALA A 281 10.28 -7.04 14.48
C ALA A 281 10.32 -6.86 12.96
N ASP A 282 11.33 -7.43 12.32
CA ASP A 282 11.35 -7.69 10.89
C ASP A 282 10.79 -9.09 10.61
N LEU A 283 9.86 -9.17 9.67
CA LEU A 283 9.19 -10.41 9.28
C LEU A 283 9.69 -10.83 7.90
N HIS A 284 10.41 -11.94 7.83
CA HIS A 284 10.91 -12.49 6.57
C HIS A 284 9.93 -13.50 6.01
N MET A 285 9.38 -13.19 4.86
CA MET A 285 8.38 -14.01 4.18
C MET A 285 9.03 -14.93 3.14
N GLU A 286 8.36 -16.00 2.82
CA GLU A 286 8.65 -16.85 1.65
C GLU A 286 7.33 -17.45 1.17
N LYS A 287 6.92 -17.13 -0.06
CA LYS A 287 5.68 -17.62 -0.68
C LYS A 287 4.44 -17.44 0.21
N GLY A 288 4.30 -16.25 0.80
CA GLY A 288 3.18 -15.88 1.67
C GLY A 288 3.21 -16.50 3.08
N LYS A 289 4.31 -17.16 3.47
CA LYS A 289 4.50 -17.75 4.81
C LYS A 289 5.60 -17.06 5.57
N LEU A 290 5.44 -16.94 6.89
CA LEU A 290 6.45 -16.36 7.78
C LEU A 290 7.54 -17.41 8.07
N LYS A 291 8.75 -17.16 7.58
CA LYS A 291 9.91 -18.06 7.73
C LYS A 291 10.80 -17.70 8.89
N LYS A 292 10.99 -16.40 9.12
CA LYS A 292 11.87 -15.92 10.17
C LYS A 292 11.32 -14.61 10.74
N ILE A 293 11.51 -14.42 12.03
CA ILE A 293 11.24 -13.17 12.73
C ILE A 293 12.55 -12.68 13.38
N THR A 294 12.84 -11.39 13.24
CA THR A 294 13.99 -10.74 13.88
C THR A 294 13.48 -9.64 14.81
N VAL A 295 13.36 -9.96 16.08
CA VAL A 295 12.89 -9.00 17.10
C VAL A 295 13.93 -7.93 17.32
N LYS A 296 13.52 -6.67 17.30
CA LYS A 296 14.35 -5.51 17.66
C LYS A 296 14.36 -5.38 19.19
N LYS A 297 15.52 -5.53 19.80
CA LYS A 297 15.63 -5.60 21.27
C LYS A 297 16.22 -4.35 21.92
N GLU A 298 16.93 -3.54 21.15
CA GLU A 298 17.55 -2.32 21.65
C GLU A 298 16.47 -1.29 21.96
N ARG A 299 16.57 -0.68 23.15
CA ARG A 299 15.65 0.34 23.64
C ARG A 299 16.41 1.59 23.99
N VAL A 300 15.89 2.73 23.54
CA VAL A 300 16.43 4.06 23.82
C VAL A 300 15.31 4.88 24.46
N ARG A 301 15.61 5.50 25.58
CA ARG A 301 14.74 6.49 26.24
C ARG A 301 15.51 7.77 26.43
N GLY A 302 14.88 8.88 26.17
CA GLY A 302 15.43 10.20 26.38
C GLY A 302 14.40 11.26 26.03
N LYS A 303 14.57 12.43 26.63
CA LYS A 303 13.74 13.57 26.28
C LYS A 303 13.96 13.91 24.81
N VAL A 304 12.89 14.00 24.07
CA VAL A 304 12.94 14.40 22.64
C VAL A 304 13.18 15.91 22.58
N LEU A 305 14.26 16.32 21.95
CA LEU A 305 14.60 17.73 21.75
C LEU A 305 14.12 18.25 20.39
N ALA A 306 14.21 17.40 19.35
CA ALA A 306 13.76 17.74 18.01
C ALA A 306 13.40 16.49 17.21
N VAL A 307 12.53 16.64 16.21
CA VAL A 307 12.18 15.60 15.23
C VAL A 307 12.34 16.17 13.83
N THR A 308 13.09 15.46 12.99
CA THR A 308 13.25 15.80 11.56
C THR A 308 12.79 14.63 10.71
N ASP A 309 12.86 14.75 9.38
CA ASP A 309 12.56 13.62 8.49
C ASP A 309 13.55 12.48 8.62
N GLU A 310 14.81 12.78 8.95
CA GLU A 310 15.92 11.83 8.92
C GLU A 310 16.41 11.43 10.32
N SER A 311 16.07 12.18 11.38
CA SER A 311 16.59 11.94 12.71
C SER A 311 15.68 12.45 13.83
N ILE A 312 15.89 11.94 15.03
CA ILE A 312 15.31 12.44 16.28
C ILE A 312 16.47 12.82 17.19
N GLU A 313 16.47 14.06 17.69
CA GLU A 313 17.42 14.50 18.70
C GLU A 313 16.90 14.11 20.09
N LEU A 314 17.69 13.31 20.78
CA LEU A 314 17.39 12.81 22.13
C LEU A 314 18.42 13.34 23.13
N GLU A 315 17.95 13.81 24.28
CA GLU A 315 18.79 14.23 25.36
C GLU A 315 19.73 13.10 25.82
N GLY A 316 21.02 13.38 25.83
CA GLY A 316 22.05 12.39 26.16
C GLY A 316 22.51 11.50 25.02
N TYR A 317 21.81 11.47 23.88
CA TYR A 317 22.16 10.67 22.70
C TYR A 317 22.52 11.51 21.47
N GLY A 318 22.09 12.79 21.45
CA GLY A 318 22.21 13.64 20.27
C GLY A 318 21.25 13.24 19.16
N CYS A 319 21.59 13.61 17.91
CA CYS A 319 20.79 13.27 16.74
C CYS A 319 20.95 11.78 16.37
N VAL A 320 19.90 10.99 16.58
CA VAL A 320 19.85 9.57 16.21
C VAL A 320 19.08 9.43 14.90
N PRO A 321 19.66 8.85 13.85
CA PRO A 321 18.98 8.69 12.58
C PRO A 321 17.79 7.74 12.70
N ILE A 322 16.74 7.98 11.92
CA ILE A 322 15.58 7.10 11.82
C ILE A 322 15.72 6.14 10.63
N ASP A 323 15.09 4.97 10.74
CA ASP A 323 14.98 4.02 9.64
C ASP A 323 13.90 4.49 8.65
N ASP A 324 14.04 4.17 7.37
CA ASP A 324 13.08 4.54 6.32
C ASP A 324 11.67 3.96 6.60
N ASN A 325 11.61 2.83 7.33
CA ASN A 325 10.37 2.18 7.76
C ASN A 325 10.06 2.49 9.24
N PHE A 326 10.28 3.71 9.67
CA PHE A 326 10.01 4.12 11.04
C PHE A 326 8.51 4.25 11.30
N HIS A 327 8.03 3.68 12.40
CA HIS A 327 6.63 3.72 12.83
C HIS A 327 6.48 4.23 14.27
N VAL A 328 5.32 4.82 14.56
CA VAL A 328 4.93 5.19 15.92
C VAL A 328 3.77 4.29 16.35
N TYR A 329 3.97 3.52 17.42
CA TYR A 329 2.98 2.59 17.95
C TYR A 329 2.41 3.10 19.27
N LYS A 330 1.10 3.35 19.31
CA LYS A 330 0.38 3.63 20.54
C LYS A 330 -0.17 2.31 21.08
N THR A 331 0.30 1.90 22.25
CA THR A 331 -0.02 0.58 22.83
C THR A 331 -0.96 0.64 24.04
N TYR A 332 -1.34 1.83 24.48
CA TYR A 332 -2.35 2.03 25.51
C TYR A 332 -3.73 2.32 24.91
N GLY A 333 -4.80 1.92 25.61
CA GLY A 333 -6.15 2.01 25.08
C GLY A 333 -6.30 1.21 23.79
N ASP A 334 -6.94 1.81 22.78
CA ASP A 334 -7.00 1.21 21.45
C ASP A 334 -5.65 1.32 20.75
N PHE A 335 -5.13 0.19 20.28
CA PHE A 335 -3.87 0.17 19.54
C PHE A 335 -3.98 0.96 18.24
N GLN A 336 -2.98 1.82 17.98
CA GLN A 336 -2.93 2.63 16.77
C GLN A 336 -1.51 2.69 16.21
N VAL A 337 -1.40 2.77 14.89
CA VAL A 337 -0.16 3.12 14.20
C VAL A 337 -0.27 4.58 13.78
N LEU A 338 0.62 5.40 14.27
CA LEU A 338 0.61 6.84 14.15
C LEU A 338 1.78 7.33 13.28
N GLY A 339 1.70 8.56 12.83
CA GLY A 339 2.80 9.23 12.14
C GLY A 339 3.83 9.87 13.08
N LYS A 340 4.96 10.30 12.54
CA LYS A 340 6.04 10.99 13.27
C LYS A 340 5.56 12.24 14.04
N GLY A 341 4.55 12.93 13.54
CA GLY A 341 3.95 14.09 14.19
C GLY A 341 3.32 13.82 15.56
N ASN A 342 3.16 12.53 15.94
CA ASN A 342 2.67 12.14 17.26
C ASN A 342 3.81 11.90 18.27
N ILE A 343 5.05 12.15 17.89
CA ILE A 343 6.19 12.11 18.83
C ILE A 343 6.17 13.40 19.65
N LEU A 344 6.15 13.23 20.97
CA LEU A 344 6.06 14.35 21.91
C LEU A 344 7.43 14.99 22.10
N VAL A 345 7.61 16.19 21.57
CA VAL A 345 8.83 16.98 21.75
C VAL A 345 8.80 17.63 23.13
N GLY A 346 9.95 17.62 23.82
CA GLY A 346 10.11 18.16 25.18
C GLY A 346 9.91 17.13 26.29
N TYR A 347 9.59 15.87 25.97
CA TYR A 347 9.28 14.82 26.95
C TYR A 347 10.04 13.53 26.67
N ASP A 348 10.14 12.66 27.71
CA ASP A 348 10.76 11.33 27.69
C ASP A 348 9.71 10.20 27.80
N LEU A 349 8.46 10.49 27.44
CA LEU A 349 7.30 9.60 27.63
C LEU A 349 7.19 8.48 26.61
N GLN A 350 8.06 8.44 25.64
CA GLN A 350 8.08 7.40 24.62
C GLN A 350 9.35 6.56 24.68
N GLU A 351 9.21 5.28 24.41
CA GLU A 351 10.33 4.38 24.24
C GLU A 351 10.64 4.24 22.74
N PHE A 352 11.91 4.38 22.39
CA PHE A 352 12.35 4.14 21.02
C PHE A 352 12.96 2.75 20.91
N VAL A 353 12.55 2.03 19.86
CA VAL A 353 13.15 0.76 19.47
C VAL A 353 14.23 1.05 18.45
N ALA A 354 15.43 0.56 18.68
CA ALA A 354 16.57 0.79 17.81
C ALA A 354 17.17 -0.52 17.28
N ALA A 355 17.85 -0.41 16.16
CA ALA A 355 18.71 -1.45 15.60
C ALA A 355 19.75 -0.82 14.66
N ASP A 356 20.96 -1.34 14.66
CA ASP A 356 22.04 -0.91 13.78
C ASP A 356 22.32 0.60 13.82
N GLY A 357 22.12 1.22 15.01
CA GLY A 357 22.33 2.65 15.23
C GLY A 357 21.24 3.56 14.67
N LYS A 358 20.09 3.02 14.26
CA LYS A 358 18.91 3.77 13.79
C LYS A 358 17.71 3.50 14.69
N LEU A 359 16.82 4.49 14.82
CA LEU A 359 15.53 4.30 15.45
C LEU A 359 14.57 3.64 14.46
N CYS A 360 14.02 2.50 14.85
CA CYS A 360 13.10 1.69 14.03
C CYS A 360 11.63 2.01 14.32
N ALA A 361 11.32 2.35 15.57
CA ALA A 361 9.98 2.72 16.00
C ALA A 361 10.01 3.56 17.27
N ALA A 362 8.94 4.32 17.50
CA ALA A 362 8.58 4.87 18.79
C ALA A 362 7.39 4.10 19.36
N VAL A 363 7.39 3.81 20.65
CA VAL A 363 6.30 3.13 21.35
C VAL A 363 5.77 4.04 22.45
N LEU A 364 4.51 4.42 22.32
CA LEU A 364 3.78 5.20 23.30
C LEU A 364 3.03 4.22 24.21
N GLU A 365 3.57 3.97 25.41
CA GLU A 365 3.08 2.91 26.32
C GLU A 365 2.02 3.39 27.31
N GLN A 366 1.88 4.71 27.49
CA GLN A 366 0.95 5.28 28.44
C GLN A 366 0.37 6.59 27.88
N PRO A 367 -0.85 6.97 28.32
CA PRO A 367 -1.43 8.24 27.94
C PRO A 367 -0.52 9.38 28.35
N PHE A 368 -0.53 10.40 27.55
CA PHE A 368 0.11 11.65 27.89
C PHE A 368 -0.69 12.31 29.03
N ASP A 369 -0.06 12.45 30.18
CA ASP A 369 -0.66 12.94 31.42
C ASP A 369 0.13 14.16 31.95
N ALA A 370 0.68 14.94 31.03
CA ALA A 370 1.38 16.16 31.39
C ALA A 370 0.41 17.34 31.47
N GLU A 371 0.61 18.17 32.45
CA GLU A 371 -0.13 19.42 32.59
C GLU A 371 0.16 20.38 31.44
N THR A 372 1.32 20.25 30.80
CA THR A 372 1.75 21.17 29.75
C THR A 372 2.40 20.43 28.57
N ILE A 373 1.92 20.66 27.36
CA ILE A 373 2.56 20.22 26.11
C ILE A 373 3.33 21.39 25.50
N ARG A 374 4.62 21.18 25.28
CA ARG A 374 5.49 22.14 24.60
C ARG A 374 5.93 21.60 23.23
N VAL A 375 5.76 22.42 22.22
CA VAL A 375 6.15 22.07 20.85
C VAL A 375 7.08 23.14 20.31
N LEU A 376 8.29 22.75 19.95
CA LEU A 376 9.25 23.65 19.31
C LEU A 376 8.95 23.77 17.80
N ILE A 377 8.79 25.00 17.36
CA ILE A 377 8.64 25.30 15.94
C ILE A 377 10.03 25.44 15.31
N MET A 378 10.32 24.65 14.31
CA MET A 378 11.63 24.59 13.65
C MET A 378 11.49 24.78 12.16
N ASP A 379 12.55 25.28 11.49
CA ASP A 379 12.66 25.24 10.03
C ASP A 379 12.42 23.83 9.51
N ASN A 380 11.51 23.66 8.60
CA ASN A 380 11.06 22.35 8.09
C ASN A 380 10.52 21.38 9.14
N GLY A 381 10.88 21.54 10.44
CA GLY A 381 10.49 20.65 11.53
C GLY A 381 9.01 20.72 11.85
N PHE A 382 8.40 21.91 11.75
CA PHE A 382 6.97 22.05 11.98
C PHE A 382 6.15 21.22 10.98
N LYS A 383 6.49 21.27 9.71
CA LYS A 383 5.85 20.45 8.67
C LYS A 383 6.08 18.96 8.88
N GLN A 384 7.27 18.58 9.34
CA GLN A 384 7.64 17.19 9.60
C GLN A 384 6.93 16.62 10.82
N ILE A 385 6.79 17.42 11.88
CA ILE A 385 6.15 16.97 13.13
C ILE A 385 4.62 16.97 12.99
N PHE A 386 4.04 17.95 12.31
CA PHE A 386 2.62 18.22 12.34
C PHE A 386 1.94 18.19 10.97
N HIS A 387 2.66 17.85 9.90
CA HIS A 387 2.13 17.88 8.53
C HIS A 387 1.35 19.17 8.19
N ASP A 388 1.89 20.32 8.58
CA ASP A 388 1.27 21.65 8.48
C ASP A 388 0.04 21.88 9.39
N THR A 389 -0.49 20.85 10.05
CA THR A 389 -1.66 20.95 10.91
C THR A 389 -1.47 20.15 12.20
N ILE A 390 -1.73 20.77 13.33
CA ILE A 390 -1.83 20.10 14.62
C ILE A 390 -3.32 19.98 14.97
N GLU A 391 -3.81 18.74 15.11
CA GLU A 391 -5.15 18.47 15.63
C GLU A 391 -5.06 17.86 17.02
N LEU A 392 -5.58 18.54 18.01
CA LEU A 392 -5.60 18.10 19.41
C LEU A 392 -7.00 18.27 19.98
N THR A 393 -7.45 17.30 20.77
CA THR A 393 -8.69 17.39 21.52
C THR A 393 -8.36 17.53 23.00
N ALA A 394 -8.84 18.58 23.65
CA ALA A 394 -8.60 18.83 25.05
C ALA A 394 -9.29 17.78 25.94
N ASN A 395 -8.55 17.20 26.86
CA ASN A 395 -9.08 16.25 27.86
C ASN A 395 -9.61 16.94 29.12
N CYS A 396 -9.26 18.21 29.34
CA CYS A 396 -9.67 19.06 30.46
C CYS A 396 -9.77 20.50 29.97
N ASP A 397 -10.21 21.42 30.85
CA ASP A 397 -10.11 22.85 30.63
C ASP A 397 -8.64 23.28 30.79
N GLY A 398 -8.21 24.33 30.08
CA GLY A 398 -6.84 24.79 30.15
C GLY A 398 -6.58 26.05 29.33
N GLU A 399 -5.29 26.34 29.14
CA GLU A 399 -4.80 27.49 28.38
C GLU A 399 -3.83 27.06 27.30
N LEU A 400 -3.96 27.67 26.12
CA LEU A 400 -3.04 27.55 25.03
C LEU A 400 -2.16 28.79 25.00
N ILE A 401 -0.86 28.58 25.18
CA ILE A 401 0.13 29.66 25.20
C ILE A 401 1.03 29.49 23.98
N TYR A 402 1.01 30.48 23.13
CA TYR A 402 1.95 30.59 22.02
C TYR A 402 3.08 31.52 22.46
N GLU A 403 4.28 30.98 22.61
CA GLU A 403 5.48 31.70 23.05
C GLU A 403 6.45 31.84 21.88
N LYS A 404 6.71 33.06 21.46
CA LYS A 404 7.72 33.36 20.45
C LYS A 404 9.13 33.33 21.06
N GLU A 405 10.13 33.07 20.22
CA GLU A 405 11.54 33.11 20.62
C GLU A 405 11.94 34.48 21.20
N ASN A 406 11.28 35.56 20.77
CA ASN A 406 11.50 36.91 21.29
C ASN A 406 10.85 37.16 22.68
N GLY A 407 10.14 36.18 23.26
CA GLY A 407 9.48 36.28 24.57
C GLY A 407 8.08 36.90 24.52
N GLU A 408 7.50 37.14 23.35
CA GLU A 408 6.11 37.55 23.23
C GLU A 408 5.18 36.33 23.36
N ASN A 409 4.17 36.42 24.23
CA ASN A 409 3.20 35.35 24.46
C ASN A 409 1.83 35.78 23.96
N GLN A 410 1.11 34.82 23.37
CA GLN A 410 -0.29 34.95 23.05
C GLN A 410 -1.06 33.82 23.76
N GLU A 411 -2.01 34.17 24.56
CA GLU A 411 -2.79 33.22 25.40
C GLU A 411 -4.22 33.09 24.88
N SER A 412 -4.78 31.88 24.94
CA SER A 412 -6.19 31.62 24.70
C SER A 412 -6.66 30.45 25.57
N SER A 413 -7.81 30.60 26.23
CA SER A 413 -8.39 29.51 27.03
C SER A 413 -9.16 28.52 26.17
N PHE A 414 -9.20 27.26 26.60
CA PHE A 414 -9.99 26.19 25.99
C PHE A 414 -10.75 25.38 27.03
N LYS A 415 -11.74 24.63 26.59
CA LYS A 415 -12.60 23.75 27.39
C LYS A 415 -12.37 22.29 27.05
N LYS A 416 -12.64 21.39 28.01
CA LYS A 416 -12.69 19.96 27.75
C LYS A 416 -13.61 19.62 26.58
N GLY A 417 -13.08 18.89 25.61
CA GLY A 417 -13.77 18.50 24.37
C GLY A 417 -13.56 19.47 23.22
N ASP A 418 -12.93 20.63 23.44
CA ASP A 418 -12.55 21.51 22.34
C ASP A 418 -11.51 20.83 21.44
N THR A 419 -11.67 20.99 20.15
CA THR A 419 -10.71 20.51 19.14
C THR A 419 -9.95 21.70 18.60
N PHE A 420 -8.63 21.61 18.64
CA PHE A 420 -7.72 22.59 18.09
C PHE A 420 -7.17 22.08 16.78
N SER A 421 -7.30 22.88 15.74
CA SER A 421 -6.58 22.71 14.49
C SER A 421 -5.67 23.92 14.30
N TYR A 422 -4.38 23.68 14.26
CA TYR A 422 -3.37 24.71 14.10
C TYR A 422 -2.67 24.50 12.76
N GLU A 423 -2.90 25.41 11.81
CA GLU A 423 -2.14 25.44 10.56
C GLU A 423 -0.99 26.43 10.69
N ALA A 424 0.21 26.01 10.33
CA ALA A 424 1.41 26.83 10.41
C ALA A 424 1.27 28.15 9.63
N SER A 425 0.57 28.12 8.49
CA SER A 425 0.31 29.28 7.65
C SER A 425 -0.56 30.34 8.30
N ASP A 426 -1.47 29.95 9.18
CA ASP A 426 -2.51 30.84 9.73
C ASP A 426 -2.05 31.66 10.90
N LYS A 427 -1.02 31.24 11.61
CA LYS A 427 -0.60 31.81 12.88
C LYS A 427 0.72 32.58 12.84
N LYS A 428 1.34 32.71 11.67
CA LYS A 428 2.66 33.35 11.53
C LYS A 428 3.70 32.78 12.50
N LEU A 429 3.64 31.45 12.68
CA LEU A 429 4.63 30.72 13.48
C LEU A 429 5.98 30.80 12.76
N GLU A 430 7.01 31.13 13.51
CA GLU A 430 8.37 31.28 13.01
C GLU A 430 9.27 30.19 13.61
N ASN A 431 10.39 29.93 12.97
CA ASN A 431 11.39 29.03 13.50
C ASN A 431 11.89 29.52 14.87
N GLY A 432 11.93 28.64 15.85
CA GLY A 432 12.30 28.98 17.23
C GLY A 432 11.11 29.31 18.15
N ASP A 433 9.90 29.45 17.61
CA ASP A 433 8.71 29.67 18.42
C ASP A 433 8.30 28.38 19.18
N PHE A 434 7.68 28.54 20.32
CA PHE A 434 7.10 27.44 21.10
C PHE A 434 5.59 27.56 21.16
N LEU A 435 4.92 26.43 20.91
CA LEU A 435 3.50 26.26 21.22
C LEU A 435 3.38 25.50 22.53
N THR A 436 2.79 26.11 23.55
CA THR A 436 2.60 25.50 24.87
C THR A 436 1.11 25.34 25.12
N MET A 437 0.67 24.15 25.52
CA MET A 437 -0.67 23.87 26.00
C MET A 437 -0.59 23.54 27.48
N ASP A 438 -1.29 24.33 28.29
CA ASP A 438 -1.42 24.13 29.74
C ASP A 438 -2.81 23.58 30.04
N PHE A 439 -2.85 22.43 30.65
CA PHE A 439 -4.10 21.74 30.99
C PHE A 439 -4.53 21.97 32.45
N GLY A 440 -3.80 22.81 33.19
CA GLY A 440 -4.17 23.25 34.53
C GLY A 440 -3.74 22.28 35.62
#